data_aab84b84aa9886873070eb9408b431a2
#
_entry.id   aab84b84aa9886873070eb9408b431a2
#
_cell.length_a   1.000
_cell.length_b   1.000
_cell.length_c   1.000
_cell.angle_alpha   90.00
_cell.angle_beta   90.00
_cell.angle_gamma   90.00
#
_symmetry.space_group_name_H-M   'P 1'
#
loop_
_entity.id
_entity.type
_entity.pdbx_description
1 polymer ?
#
loop_
_entity_poly.entity_id
_entity_poly.type
_entity_poly.pdbx_seq_one_letter_code
_entity_poly.pdbx_strand_id
1 'polypeptide(L)'
;RLTLAALVCACAALPLASCDVRSTPPLEAPAERPLDSRPGPPLPEGAKVEKAGSTAAQRASEEEIKGSYRPDDKKPKERVPDIVKRGRLIVGVDRSNNLMSYRDAATGDVRGFEVDIAREIARDIFGDPNKVDFRFIESSDRVNALNTGAVDMIVRTMTISPERERDVAFSIPYMNTQTRMLVLTNSGIKSVKDAAGKTLCGVGASTALETIREHAPKSDILVTRSWGDCL
;
A
#
# COMPACT_ATOMS: atom_id res chain seq x y z
N ARG A 1 -6.51 78.86 54.70
CA ARG A 1 -7.77 78.25 55.23
C ARG A 1 -8.16 77.15 54.34
N LEU A 2 -7.99 75.95 54.86
CA LEU A 2 -8.33 74.66 54.17
C LEU A 2 -9.86 74.50 54.17
N THR A 3 -10.41 74.02 53.00
CA THR A 3 -11.69 73.37 52.98
C THR A 3 -11.53 72.02 52.23
N LEU A 4 -11.75 70.99 53.03
CA LEU A 4 -11.77 69.56 52.64
C LEU A 4 -13.00 69.31 51.81
N ALA A 5 -12.86 68.83 50.62
CA ALA A 5 -13.97 68.26 49.81
C ALA A 5 -13.91 66.74 49.87
N ALA A 6 -14.92 66.16 50.45
CA ALA A 6 -15.09 64.72 50.54
C ALA A 6 -15.57 64.16 49.20
N LEU A 7 -14.79 63.23 48.66
CA LEU A 7 -15.16 62.50 47.43
C LEU A 7 -15.91 61.22 47.83
N VAL A 8 -17.22 61.17 47.53
CA VAL A 8 -18.03 59.99 47.73
C VAL A 8 -17.80 59.02 46.58
N CYS A 9 -17.19 57.88 46.90
CA CYS A 9 -16.94 56.80 45.97
C CYS A 9 -18.24 55.96 45.83
N ALA A 10 -18.95 56.09 44.70
CA ALA A 10 -20.09 55.24 44.37
C ALA A 10 -19.57 53.94 43.75
N CYS A 11 -19.60 52.85 44.52
CA CYS A 11 -19.34 51.50 43.98
C CYS A 11 -20.53 51.06 43.13
N ALA A 12 -20.36 51.08 41.79
CA ALA A 12 -21.28 50.44 40.87
C ALA A 12 -21.06 48.92 40.92
N ALA A 13 -22.01 48.19 41.47
CA ALA A 13 -22.03 46.73 41.39
C ALA A 13 -22.39 46.30 39.98
N LEU A 14 -21.42 45.78 39.25
CA LEU A 14 -21.62 45.06 37.98
C LEU A 14 -22.14 43.67 38.29
N PRO A 15 -23.21 43.20 37.68
CA PRO A 15 -23.63 41.82 37.80
C PRO A 15 -22.63 40.93 37.07
N LEU A 16 -21.98 40.00 37.78
CA LEU A 16 -21.23 38.90 37.22
C LEU A 16 -22.25 38.02 36.44
N ALA A 17 -22.21 38.14 35.13
CA ALA A 17 -22.87 37.18 34.27
C ALA A 17 -22.15 35.82 34.44
N SER A 18 -22.80 34.94 35.20
CA SER A 18 -22.41 33.54 35.31
C SER A 18 -22.50 32.94 33.90
N CYS A 19 -21.37 32.62 33.28
CA CYS A 19 -21.35 31.77 32.10
C CYS A 19 -21.89 30.41 32.51
N ASP A 20 -23.10 30.15 32.13
CA ASP A 20 -23.72 28.82 32.22
C ASP A 20 -22.89 27.89 31.32
N VAL A 21 -22.00 27.13 31.92
CA VAL A 21 -21.29 26.06 31.25
C VAL A 21 -22.35 25.01 30.95
N ARG A 22 -22.98 25.12 29.76
CA ARG A 22 -23.77 24.03 29.22
C ARG A 22 -22.86 22.80 29.21
N SER A 23 -23.11 21.90 30.14
CA SER A 23 -22.53 20.58 30.13
C SER A 23 -22.85 19.97 28.75
N THR A 24 -21.84 19.89 27.86
CA THR A 24 -21.98 19.09 26.67
C THR A 24 -22.40 17.69 27.12
N PRO A 25 -23.46 17.14 26.56
CA PRO A 25 -23.79 15.76 26.88
C PRO A 25 -22.58 14.89 26.62
N PRO A 26 -22.33 13.88 27.46
CA PRO A 26 -21.23 12.95 27.23
C PRO A 26 -21.34 12.48 25.78
N LEU A 27 -20.21 12.54 25.03
CA LEU A 27 -20.13 11.91 23.73
C LEU A 27 -20.60 10.47 23.93
N GLU A 28 -21.76 10.13 23.38
CA GLU A 28 -22.18 8.74 23.35
C GLU A 28 -21.02 7.95 22.75
N ALA A 29 -20.50 7.01 23.53
CA ALA A 29 -19.50 6.08 23.01
C ALA A 29 -20.10 5.47 21.74
N PRO A 30 -19.31 5.40 20.63
CA PRO A 30 -19.80 4.79 19.40
C PRO A 30 -20.40 3.44 19.76
N ALA A 31 -21.65 3.20 19.33
CA ALA A 31 -22.32 1.94 19.60
C ALA A 31 -21.35 0.81 19.28
N GLU A 32 -21.01 0.01 20.28
CA GLU A 32 -20.11 -1.14 20.11
C GLU A 32 -20.69 -1.99 18.99
N ARG A 33 -20.00 -2.00 17.84
CA ARG A 33 -20.35 -2.96 16.80
C ARG A 33 -20.25 -4.34 17.45
N PRO A 34 -21.23 -5.23 17.23
CA PRO A 34 -21.13 -6.59 17.73
C PRO A 34 -19.76 -7.13 17.35
N LEU A 35 -18.92 -7.42 18.33
CA LEU A 35 -17.66 -8.11 18.11
C LEU A 35 -18.01 -9.36 17.33
N ASP A 36 -17.52 -9.46 16.08
CA ASP A 36 -17.67 -10.66 15.29
C ASP A 36 -17.27 -11.83 16.21
N SER A 37 -18.10 -12.82 16.38
CA SER A 37 -17.95 -13.95 17.33
C SER A 37 -16.72 -14.82 17.05
N ARG A 38 -15.86 -14.41 16.11
CA ARG A 38 -14.59 -15.05 15.80
C ARG A 38 -13.56 -14.70 16.87
N PRO A 39 -12.92 -15.71 17.48
CA PRO A 39 -11.80 -15.46 18.36
C PRO A 39 -10.63 -14.87 17.54
N GLY A 40 -10.22 -13.65 17.84
CA GLY A 40 -9.08 -12.99 17.20
C GLY A 40 -9.32 -11.51 16.92
N PRO A 41 -8.30 -10.76 16.47
CA PRO A 41 -8.44 -9.38 16.05
C PRO A 41 -9.35 -9.27 14.82
N PRO A 42 -10.00 -8.10 14.60
CA PRO A 42 -10.80 -7.87 13.40
C PRO A 42 -9.92 -8.04 12.15
N LEU A 43 -10.49 -8.64 11.11
CA LEU A 43 -9.79 -8.81 9.84
C LEU A 43 -9.56 -7.45 9.17
N PRO A 44 -8.44 -7.28 8.43
CA PRO A 44 -8.21 -6.10 7.62
C PRO A 44 -9.35 -5.83 6.65
N GLU A 45 -9.56 -4.55 6.31
CA GLU A 45 -10.62 -4.15 5.38
C GLU A 45 -10.48 -4.85 4.02
N GLY A 46 -11.58 -5.47 3.56
CA GLY A 46 -11.61 -6.19 2.28
C GLY A 46 -10.89 -7.55 2.30
N ALA A 47 -10.36 -7.97 3.45
CA ALA A 47 -9.77 -9.29 3.57
C ALA A 47 -10.82 -10.40 3.44
N LYS A 48 -10.43 -11.52 2.85
CA LYS A 48 -11.28 -12.71 2.65
C LYS A 48 -10.56 -13.95 3.15
N VAL A 49 -11.31 -14.87 3.73
CA VAL A 49 -10.77 -16.18 4.13
C VAL A 49 -11.14 -17.21 3.08
N GLU A 50 -10.15 -17.79 2.43
CA GLU A 50 -10.30 -18.98 1.59
C GLU A 50 -10.08 -20.22 2.48
N LYS A 51 -11.01 -21.16 2.44
CA LYS A 51 -10.86 -22.43 3.16
C LYS A 51 -9.85 -23.34 2.48
N ALA A 52 -9.16 -24.14 3.26
CA ALA A 52 -8.18 -25.11 2.78
C ALA A 52 -8.73 -25.91 1.59
N GLY A 53 -8.02 -25.88 0.47
CA GLY A 53 -8.36 -26.60 -0.75
C GLY A 53 -9.60 -26.09 -1.51
N SER A 54 -10.23 -24.97 -1.08
CA SER A 54 -11.44 -24.43 -1.76
C SER A 54 -11.15 -23.80 -3.12
N THR A 55 -9.92 -23.32 -3.33
CA THR A 55 -9.47 -22.73 -4.58
C THR A 55 -8.23 -23.46 -5.08
N ALA A 56 -8.28 -24.00 -6.29
CA ALA A 56 -7.12 -24.62 -6.92
C ALA A 56 -6.06 -23.57 -7.27
N ALA A 57 -4.79 -23.92 -7.15
CA ALA A 57 -3.69 -23.08 -7.65
C ALA A 57 -3.82 -22.96 -9.18
N GLN A 58 -3.62 -21.76 -9.69
CA GLN A 58 -3.48 -21.56 -11.14
C GLN A 58 -2.10 -22.11 -11.54
N ARG A 59 -2.10 -23.06 -12.49
CA ARG A 59 -0.83 -23.53 -13.06
C ARG A 59 -0.16 -22.39 -13.81
N ALA A 60 1.13 -22.23 -13.59
CA ALA A 60 1.93 -21.34 -14.42
C ALA A 60 1.80 -21.77 -15.90
N SER A 61 1.70 -20.80 -16.78
CA SER A 61 1.75 -21.08 -18.23
C SER A 61 3.11 -21.67 -18.59
N GLU A 62 3.11 -22.65 -19.49
CA GLU A 62 4.33 -23.19 -20.10
C GLU A 62 4.84 -22.32 -21.27
N GLU A 63 4.10 -21.24 -21.61
CA GLU A 63 4.53 -20.28 -22.63
C GLU A 63 5.84 -19.58 -22.20
N GLU A 64 6.69 -19.32 -23.18
CA GLU A 64 7.92 -18.58 -22.95
C GLU A 64 7.61 -17.09 -22.71
N ILE A 65 8.40 -16.46 -21.81
CA ILE A 65 8.36 -15.03 -21.58
C ILE A 65 8.86 -14.30 -22.84
N LYS A 66 8.08 -13.34 -23.34
CA LYS A 66 8.40 -12.55 -24.55
C LYS A 66 9.67 -11.71 -24.38
N GLY A 67 9.94 -11.31 -23.14
CA GLY A 67 11.07 -10.47 -22.80
C GLY A 67 10.84 -8.99 -23.00
N SER A 68 11.88 -8.20 -22.77
CA SER A 68 11.86 -6.74 -22.83
C SER A 68 12.13 -6.24 -24.25
N TYR A 69 11.59 -5.06 -24.56
CA TYR A 69 12.04 -4.29 -25.72
C TYR A 69 13.54 -3.99 -25.60
N ARG A 70 14.23 -4.04 -26.73
CA ARG A 70 15.66 -3.67 -26.75
C ARG A 70 15.79 -2.15 -26.76
N PRO A 71 16.84 -1.61 -26.12
CA PRO A 71 17.19 -0.20 -26.24
C PRO A 71 17.44 0.17 -27.71
N ASP A 72 17.09 1.40 -28.06
CA ASP A 72 17.42 2.01 -29.35
C ASP A 72 17.96 3.42 -29.10
N ASP A 73 18.42 4.09 -30.15
CA ASP A 73 19.06 5.43 -30.08
C ASP A 73 18.04 6.58 -30.03
N LYS A 74 16.74 6.29 -29.94
CA LYS A 74 15.69 7.33 -29.90
C LYS A 74 15.76 8.13 -28.60
N LYS A 75 15.63 9.43 -28.77
CA LYS A 75 15.55 10.37 -27.63
C LYS A 75 14.24 10.19 -26.86
N PRO A 76 14.17 10.52 -25.56
CA PRO A 76 12.93 10.47 -24.78
C PRO A 76 11.75 11.18 -25.45
N LYS A 77 11.97 12.33 -26.09
CA LYS A 77 10.95 13.09 -26.82
C LYS A 77 10.31 12.30 -27.98
N GLU A 78 11.07 11.38 -28.58
CA GLU A 78 10.58 10.56 -29.70
C GLU A 78 9.92 9.27 -29.19
N ARG A 79 10.42 8.74 -28.06
CA ARG A 79 9.96 7.47 -27.49
C ARG A 79 8.72 7.63 -26.61
N VAL A 80 8.69 8.68 -25.76
CA VAL A 80 7.63 8.94 -24.79
C VAL A 80 7.16 10.41 -24.87
N PRO A 81 6.68 10.88 -26.03
CA PRO A 81 6.38 12.29 -26.28
C PRO A 81 5.37 12.87 -25.29
N ASP A 82 4.35 12.10 -24.92
CA ASP A 82 3.30 12.57 -24.01
C ASP A 82 3.80 12.74 -22.58
N ILE A 83 4.69 11.83 -22.13
CA ILE A 83 5.34 11.94 -20.82
C ILE A 83 6.24 13.17 -20.78
N VAL A 84 7.05 13.37 -21.83
CA VAL A 84 7.92 14.54 -21.96
C VAL A 84 7.10 15.85 -22.01
N LYS A 85 6.02 15.87 -22.76
CA LYS A 85 5.10 17.04 -22.85
C LYS A 85 4.47 17.37 -21.50
N ARG A 86 4.05 16.34 -20.73
CA ARG A 86 3.51 16.53 -19.38
C ARG A 86 4.57 17.00 -18.39
N GLY A 87 5.84 16.71 -18.62
CA GLY A 87 6.97 17.13 -17.80
C GLY A 87 7.21 16.31 -16.54
N ARG A 88 6.49 15.21 -16.35
CA ARG A 88 6.60 14.31 -15.18
C ARG A 88 6.28 12.88 -15.57
N LEU A 89 6.96 11.91 -14.92
CA LEU A 89 6.67 10.49 -14.99
C LEU A 89 5.67 10.13 -13.87
N ILE A 90 4.64 9.37 -14.16
CA ILE A 90 3.67 8.89 -13.16
C ILE A 90 3.93 7.40 -12.93
N VAL A 91 4.30 7.02 -11.70
CA VAL A 91 4.74 5.66 -11.37
C VAL A 91 3.87 5.04 -10.29
N GLY A 92 3.34 3.85 -10.59
CA GLY A 92 2.65 3.02 -9.62
C GLY A 92 3.65 2.26 -8.73
N VAL A 93 3.51 2.40 -7.41
CA VAL A 93 4.38 1.80 -6.40
C VAL A 93 3.57 1.17 -5.26
N ASP A 94 4.23 0.38 -4.40
CA ASP A 94 3.66 -0.08 -3.14
C ASP A 94 3.78 1.01 -2.06
N ARG A 95 2.92 0.95 -1.05
CA ARG A 95 2.98 1.84 0.12
C ARG A 95 3.53 1.19 1.38
N SER A 96 3.66 -0.14 1.40
CA SER A 96 3.91 -0.94 2.59
C SER A 96 4.97 -2.02 2.43
N ASN A 97 5.64 -2.11 1.28
CA ASN A 97 6.69 -3.08 1.05
C ASN A 97 8.04 -2.52 1.51
N ASN A 98 8.41 -2.83 2.75
CA ASN A 98 9.61 -2.29 3.39
C ASN A 98 10.88 -2.51 2.55
N LEU A 99 11.74 -1.52 2.49
CA LEU A 99 12.97 -1.42 1.68
C LEU A 99 12.76 -1.40 0.16
N MET A 100 11.62 -1.88 -0.34
CA MET A 100 11.31 -1.88 -1.78
C MET A 100 10.58 -0.60 -2.17
N SER A 101 9.41 -0.38 -1.61
CA SER A 101 8.60 0.81 -1.84
C SER A 101 7.66 0.98 -0.65
N TYR A 102 7.84 2.05 0.11
CA TYR A 102 7.04 2.32 1.30
C TYR A 102 6.92 3.82 1.56
N ARG A 103 5.89 4.20 2.28
CA ARG A 103 5.76 5.55 2.78
C ARG A 103 6.37 5.64 4.17
N ASP A 104 7.39 6.45 4.31
CA ASP A 104 8.01 6.74 5.61
C ASP A 104 7.02 7.47 6.51
N ALA A 105 6.69 6.87 7.66
CA ALA A 105 5.69 7.40 8.57
C ALA A 105 6.13 8.70 9.26
N ALA A 106 7.43 8.94 9.41
CA ALA A 106 7.96 10.12 10.08
C ALA A 106 8.05 11.33 9.15
N THR A 107 8.46 11.12 7.88
CA THR A 107 8.65 12.21 6.91
C THR A 107 7.52 12.33 5.90
N GLY A 108 6.72 11.28 5.71
CA GLY A 108 5.71 11.20 4.67
C GLY A 108 6.28 10.91 3.27
N ASP A 109 7.60 10.79 3.13
CA ASP A 109 8.27 10.53 1.86
C ASP A 109 8.01 9.11 1.36
N VAL A 110 7.99 8.96 0.06
CA VAL A 110 8.01 7.63 -0.59
C VAL A 110 9.47 7.24 -0.82
N ARG A 111 9.87 6.09 -0.28
CA ARG A 111 11.27 5.61 -0.26
C ARG A 111 11.36 4.13 -0.62
N GLY A 112 12.55 3.70 -0.99
CA GLY A 112 12.93 2.32 -1.25
C GLY A 112 13.56 2.10 -2.60
N PHE A 113 14.08 0.90 -2.81
CA PHE A 113 14.83 0.52 -4.02
C PHE A 113 14.01 0.73 -5.32
N GLU A 114 12.74 0.38 -5.32
CA GLU A 114 11.86 0.58 -6.48
C GLU A 114 11.55 2.07 -6.75
N VAL A 115 11.52 2.88 -5.69
CA VAL A 115 11.38 4.33 -5.78
C VAL A 115 12.64 4.94 -6.42
N ASP A 116 13.81 4.43 -6.06
CA ASP A 116 15.08 4.89 -6.64
C ASP A 116 15.18 4.50 -8.12
N ILE A 117 14.75 3.28 -8.52
CA ILE A 117 14.63 2.91 -9.94
C ILE A 117 13.74 3.91 -10.70
N ALA A 118 12.58 4.23 -10.16
CA ALA A 118 11.66 5.18 -10.81
C ALA A 118 12.28 6.58 -10.95
N ARG A 119 13.05 7.02 -9.96
CA ARG A 119 13.78 8.30 -9.99
C ARG A 119 14.88 8.29 -11.03
N GLU A 120 15.61 7.19 -11.20
CA GLU A 120 16.64 7.07 -12.26
C GLU A 120 16.00 7.12 -13.65
N ILE A 121 14.85 6.47 -13.85
CA ILE A 121 14.11 6.56 -15.11
C ILE A 121 13.64 8.00 -15.37
N ALA A 122 13.16 8.71 -14.35
CA ALA A 122 12.81 10.13 -14.49
C ALA A 122 14.04 10.99 -14.82
N ARG A 123 15.21 10.66 -14.26
CA ARG A 123 16.48 11.31 -14.60
C ARG A 123 16.86 11.11 -16.07
N ASP A 124 16.70 9.89 -16.59
CA ASP A 124 16.98 9.58 -18.00
C ASP A 124 16.05 10.32 -18.96
N ILE A 125 14.78 10.46 -18.59
CA ILE A 125 13.78 11.15 -19.44
C ILE A 125 13.96 12.67 -19.39
N PHE A 126 14.21 13.25 -18.20
CA PHE A 126 14.09 14.69 -17.96
C PHE A 126 15.41 15.35 -17.52
N GLY A 127 16.46 14.60 -17.22
CA GLY A 127 17.66 15.09 -16.54
C GLY A 127 17.46 15.38 -15.04
N ASP A 128 16.28 15.10 -14.48
CA ASP A 128 15.92 15.41 -13.09
C ASP A 128 15.16 14.26 -12.45
N PRO A 129 15.72 13.60 -11.41
CA PRO A 129 15.10 12.47 -10.72
C PRO A 129 13.83 12.84 -9.92
N ASN A 130 13.58 14.12 -9.70
CA ASN A 130 12.42 14.61 -8.97
C ASN A 130 11.19 14.85 -9.87
N LYS A 131 11.34 14.71 -11.17
CA LYS A 131 10.22 14.79 -12.12
C LYS A 131 9.43 13.48 -12.19
N VAL A 132 9.05 12.97 -11.02
CA VAL A 132 8.25 11.76 -10.84
C VAL A 132 7.12 12.02 -9.85
N ASP A 133 5.93 11.48 -10.15
CA ASP A 133 4.77 11.43 -9.27
C ASP A 133 4.48 9.98 -8.91
N PHE A 134 4.48 9.67 -7.64
CA PHE A 134 4.19 8.32 -7.15
C PHE A 134 2.69 8.15 -6.87
N ARG A 135 2.14 7.02 -7.31
CA ARG A 135 0.78 6.59 -6.99
C ARG A 135 0.81 5.22 -6.33
N PHE A 136 0.10 5.10 -5.21
CA PHE A 136 -0.04 3.80 -4.56
C PHE A 136 -1.09 2.98 -5.28
N ILE A 137 -0.65 1.85 -5.83
CA ILE A 137 -1.49 0.95 -6.62
C ILE A 137 -1.54 -0.41 -5.92
N GLU A 138 -2.72 -0.94 -5.69
CA GLU A 138 -2.89 -2.28 -5.12
C GLU A 138 -2.48 -3.37 -6.13
N SER A 139 -2.18 -4.58 -5.63
CA SER A 139 -1.73 -5.68 -6.50
C SER A 139 -2.75 -6.07 -7.56
N SER A 140 -4.05 -5.98 -7.25
CA SER A 140 -5.16 -6.26 -8.18
C SER A 140 -5.30 -5.22 -9.28
N ASP A 141 -4.87 -3.99 -9.04
CA ASP A 141 -5.19 -2.85 -9.90
C ASP A 141 -4.08 -2.50 -10.88
N ARG A 142 -2.93 -3.19 -10.80
CA ARG A 142 -1.73 -2.88 -11.59
C ARG A 142 -1.98 -2.83 -13.09
N VAL A 143 -2.58 -3.88 -13.64
CA VAL A 143 -2.86 -3.97 -15.09
C VAL A 143 -3.87 -2.90 -15.51
N ASN A 144 -4.94 -2.72 -14.74
CA ASN A 144 -5.94 -1.70 -15.01
C ASN A 144 -5.37 -0.29 -14.96
N ALA A 145 -4.52 0.01 -13.99
CA ALA A 145 -3.90 1.34 -13.85
C ALA A 145 -3.00 1.70 -15.05
N LEU A 146 -2.30 0.72 -15.63
CA LEU A 146 -1.54 0.90 -16.87
C LEU A 146 -2.46 1.09 -18.07
N ASN A 147 -3.44 0.21 -18.27
CA ASN A 147 -4.30 0.22 -19.44
C ASN A 147 -5.22 1.45 -19.52
N THR A 148 -5.57 2.02 -18.38
CA THR A 148 -6.34 3.28 -18.29
C THR A 148 -5.49 4.54 -18.35
N GLY A 149 -4.16 4.42 -18.38
CA GLY A 149 -3.25 5.56 -18.33
C GLY A 149 -3.24 6.28 -16.98
N ALA A 150 -3.74 5.64 -15.91
CA ALA A 150 -3.65 6.19 -14.57
C ALA A 150 -2.20 6.32 -14.10
N VAL A 151 -1.33 5.45 -14.58
CA VAL A 151 0.12 5.51 -14.42
C VAL A 151 0.81 5.21 -15.75
N ASP A 152 2.04 5.70 -15.93
CA ASP A 152 2.85 5.43 -17.12
C ASP A 152 3.58 4.09 -17.00
N MET A 153 3.97 3.76 -15.79
CA MET A 153 4.66 2.52 -15.47
C MET A 153 4.38 2.07 -14.04
N ILE A 154 4.69 0.81 -13.76
CA ILE A 154 4.63 0.22 -12.42
C ILE A 154 5.99 -0.35 -12.06
N VAL A 155 6.49 0.04 -10.88
CA VAL A 155 7.65 -0.56 -10.23
C VAL A 155 7.19 -1.03 -8.85
N ARG A 156 6.76 -2.31 -8.76
CA ARG A 156 6.05 -2.82 -7.59
C ARG A 156 6.14 -4.34 -7.47
N THR A 157 7.37 -4.88 -7.37
CA THR A 157 7.65 -6.32 -7.18
C THR A 157 6.73 -7.23 -8.02
N MET A 158 6.46 -6.86 -9.26
CA MET A 158 5.57 -7.58 -10.16
C MET A 158 6.33 -8.68 -10.90
N THR A 159 6.04 -9.93 -10.58
CA THR A 159 6.63 -11.08 -11.29
C THR A 159 6.25 -11.04 -12.76
N ILE A 160 7.23 -11.22 -13.64
CA ILE A 160 7.01 -11.40 -15.08
C ILE A 160 6.42 -12.78 -15.28
N SER A 161 5.29 -12.86 -16.01
CA SER A 161 4.70 -14.13 -16.41
C SER A 161 4.03 -14.00 -17.77
N PRO A 162 3.92 -15.11 -18.54
CA PRO A 162 3.26 -15.08 -19.83
C PRO A 162 1.82 -14.54 -19.81
N GLU A 163 1.08 -14.86 -18.74
CA GLU A 163 -0.30 -14.37 -18.56
C GLU A 163 -0.33 -12.84 -18.48
N ARG A 164 0.60 -12.24 -17.74
CA ARG A 164 0.68 -10.78 -17.57
C ARG A 164 1.22 -10.09 -18.82
N GLU A 165 2.11 -10.75 -19.56
CA GLU A 165 2.64 -10.22 -20.83
C GLU A 165 1.60 -10.15 -21.98
N ARG A 166 0.42 -10.74 -21.79
CA ARG A 166 -0.71 -10.55 -22.70
C ARG A 166 -1.32 -9.15 -22.58
N ASP A 167 -1.24 -8.58 -21.38
CA ASP A 167 -1.92 -7.32 -21.03
C ASP A 167 -0.96 -6.14 -20.96
N VAL A 168 0.30 -6.36 -20.54
CA VAL A 168 1.30 -5.31 -20.32
C VAL A 168 2.69 -5.76 -20.77
N ALA A 169 3.53 -4.80 -21.14
CA ALA A 169 4.93 -5.04 -21.45
C ALA A 169 5.79 -4.98 -20.19
N PHE A 170 6.85 -5.79 -20.14
CA PHE A 170 7.81 -5.83 -19.04
C PHE A 170 9.21 -5.37 -19.48
N SER A 171 9.96 -4.80 -18.54
CA SER A 171 11.41 -4.65 -18.64
C SER A 171 12.11 -5.99 -18.43
N ILE A 172 13.42 -6.01 -18.58
CA ILE A 172 14.24 -7.08 -17.99
C ILE A 172 14.01 -7.11 -16.46
N PRO A 173 14.18 -8.28 -15.80
CA PRO A 173 14.07 -8.36 -14.35
C PRO A 173 15.11 -7.46 -13.68
N TYR A 174 14.69 -6.58 -12.79
CA TYR A 174 15.58 -5.76 -11.98
C TYR A 174 15.99 -6.45 -10.67
N MET A 175 15.31 -7.54 -10.29
CA MET A 175 15.60 -8.31 -9.08
C MET A 175 15.11 -9.75 -9.20
N ASN A 176 15.88 -10.69 -8.66
CA ASN A 176 15.44 -12.07 -8.45
C ASN A 176 15.08 -12.28 -7.00
N THR A 177 13.90 -12.79 -6.74
CA THR A 177 13.39 -13.06 -5.38
C THR A 177 12.82 -14.47 -5.28
N GLN A 178 12.58 -14.89 -4.04
CA GLN A 178 11.91 -16.14 -3.75
C GLN A 178 10.80 -15.90 -2.74
N THR A 179 9.68 -16.58 -2.89
CA THR A 179 8.63 -16.59 -1.87
C THR A 179 9.13 -17.27 -0.61
N ARG A 180 8.97 -16.62 0.54
CA ARG A 180 9.32 -17.14 1.86
C ARG A 180 8.13 -17.00 2.78
N MET A 181 8.00 -17.92 3.73
CA MET A 181 7.00 -17.84 4.78
C MET A 181 7.63 -17.18 6.01
N LEU A 182 7.06 -16.04 6.43
CA LEU A 182 7.41 -15.38 7.68
C LEU A 182 6.59 -16.00 8.80
N VAL A 183 7.26 -16.43 9.87
CA VAL A 183 6.64 -17.06 11.04
C VAL A 183 7.24 -16.52 12.33
N LEU A 184 6.47 -16.56 13.41
CA LEU A 184 7.01 -16.25 14.74
C LEU A 184 8.05 -17.30 15.15
N THR A 185 9.12 -16.88 15.79
CA THR A 185 10.23 -17.74 16.24
C THR A 185 9.74 -18.91 17.11
N ASN A 186 8.71 -18.68 17.93
CA ASN A 186 8.13 -19.67 18.83
C ASN A 186 6.91 -20.41 18.25
N SER A 187 6.58 -20.24 16.97
CA SER A 187 5.41 -20.87 16.34
C SER A 187 5.51 -22.39 16.18
N GLY A 188 6.72 -22.94 16.25
CA GLY A 188 7.00 -24.34 15.94
C GLY A 188 6.95 -24.69 14.44
N ILE A 189 6.66 -23.71 13.56
CA ILE A 189 6.61 -23.91 12.10
C ILE A 189 8.05 -23.82 11.56
N LYS A 190 8.53 -24.90 10.95
CA LYS A 190 9.85 -24.99 10.33
C LYS A 190 9.77 -25.18 8.80
N SER A 191 8.64 -25.64 8.32
CA SER A 191 8.38 -25.90 6.90
C SER A 191 6.94 -25.60 6.53
N VAL A 192 6.64 -25.54 5.24
CA VAL A 192 5.28 -25.37 4.73
C VAL A 192 4.32 -26.48 5.20
N LYS A 193 4.84 -27.71 5.41
CA LYS A 193 4.03 -28.84 5.91
C LYS A 193 3.48 -28.59 7.31
N ASP A 194 4.22 -27.86 8.14
CA ASP A 194 3.83 -27.56 9.52
C ASP A 194 2.70 -26.49 9.59
N ALA A 195 2.40 -25.86 8.46
CA ALA A 195 1.31 -24.91 8.34
C ALA A 195 -0.07 -25.57 8.11
N ALA A 196 -0.12 -26.90 7.96
CA ALA A 196 -1.38 -27.61 7.79
C ALA A 196 -2.35 -27.33 8.95
N GLY A 197 -3.61 -27.00 8.63
CA GLY A 197 -4.63 -26.61 9.61
C GLY A 197 -4.46 -25.22 10.23
N LYS A 198 -3.48 -24.44 9.77
CA LYS A 198 -3.27 -23.04 10.19
C LYS A 198 -3.75 -22.10 9.08
N THR A 199 -3.85 -20.81 9.41
CA THR A 199 -4.15 -19.75 8.44
C THR A 199 -2.86 -19.09 7.98
N LEU A 200 -2.62 -19.09 6.68
CA LEU A 200 -1.55 -18.32 6.03
C LEU A 200 -2.12 -17.04 5.45
N CYS A 201 -1.33 -15.95 5.48
CA CYS A 201 -1.72 -14.70 4.87
C CYS A 201 -1.01 -14.51 3.52
N GLY A 202 -1.74 -14.01 2.53
CA GLY A 202 -1.20 -13.69 1.22
C GLY A 202 -1.98 -12.58 0.54
N VAL A 203 -1.30 -11.80 -0.31
CA VAL A 203 -1.90 -10.69 -1.03
C VAL A 203 -2.61 -11.19 -2.28
N GLY A 204 -3.83 -10.72 -2.50
CA GLY A 204 -4.61 -11.03 -3.70
C GLY A 204 -3.88 -10.63 -5.00
N ALA A 205 -4.12 -11.36 -6.08
CA ALA A 205 -3.48 -11.17 -7.40
C ALA A 205 -1.94 -11.21 -7.37
N SER A 206 -1.35 -11.86 -6.36
CA SER A 206 0.09 -12.10 -6.26
C SER A 206 0.45 -13.53 -6.61
N THR A 207 1.66 -13.75 -7.13
CA THR A 207 2.18 -15.12 -7.33
C THR A 207 2.42 -15.85 -6.01
N ALA A 208 2.62 -15.12 -4.91
CA ALA A 208 2.73 -15.74 -3.58
C ALA A 208 1.42 -16.41 -3.15
N LEU A 209 0.26 -15.85 -3.51
CA LEU A 209 -1.03 -16.48 -3.24
C LEU A 209 -1.16 -17.83 -3.95
N GLU A 210 -0.76 -17.90 -5.22
CA GLU A 210 -0.74 -19.15 -5.97
C GLU A 210 0.24 -20.17 -5.36
N THR A 211 1.42 -19.69 -4.93
CA THR A 211 2.40 -20.54 -4.22
C THR A 211 1.82 -21.13 -2.93
N ILE A 212 1.02 -20.36 -2.18
CA ILE A 212 0.35 -20.88 -0.98
C ILE A 212 -0.67 -21.96 -1.37
N ARG A 213 -1.50 -21.72 -2.37
CA ARG A 213 -2.52 -22.69 -2.84
C ARG A 213 -1.88 -24.01 -3.29
N GLU A 214 -0.74 -23.92 -3.98
CA GLU A 214 -0.01 -25.08 -4.50
C GLU A 214 0.68 -25.87 -3.39
N HIS A 215 1.43 -25.19 -2.52
CA HIS A 215 2.32 -25.87 -1.58
C HIS A 215 1.74 -26.06 -0.18
N ALA A 216 0.67 -25.32 0.17
CA ALA A 216 -0.02 -25.43 1.46
C ALA A 216 -1.53 -25.69 1.31
N PRO A 217 -1.98 -26.69 0.53
CA PRO A 217 -3.41 -26.90 0.23
C PRO A 217 -4.25 -27.31 1.45
N LYS A 218 -3.61 -27.61 2.58
CA LYS A 218 -4.27 -27.94 3.86
C LYS A 218 -4.34 -26.75 4.83
N SER A 219 -3.98 -25.56 4.40
CA SER A 219 -4.04 -24.31 5.18
C SER A 219 -5.20 -23.46 4.71
N ASP A 220 -5.90 -22.80 5.63
CA ASP A 220 -6.77 -21.68 5.28
C ASP A 220 -5.91 -20.52 4.80
N ILE A 221 -6.44 -19.65 3.93
CA ILE A 221 -5.70 -18.49 3.45
C ILE A 221 -6.47 -17.23 3.78
N LEU A 222 -5.84 -16.30 4.50
CA LEU A 222 -6.31 -14.93 4.63
C LEU A 222 -5.78 -14.16 3.42
N VAL A 223 -6.66 -13.83 2.50
CA VAL A 223 -6.33 -13.01 1.33
C VAL A 223 -6.56 -11.57 1.67
N THR A 224 -5.50 -10.75 1.56
CA THR A 224 -5.52 -9.32 1.88
C THR A 224 -5.25 -8.46 0.65
N ARG A 225 -5.37 -7.14 0.79
CA ARG A 225 -5.12 -6.18 -0.29
C ARG A 225 -3.66 -5.74 -0.35
N SER A 226 -3.00 -5.66 0.79
CA SER A 226 -1.61 -5.22 0.90
C SER A 226 -0.75 -6.16 1.75
N TRP A 227 0.56 -6.08 1.60
CA TRP A 227 1.52 -6.83 2.42
C TRP A 227 1.49 -6.39 3.89
N GLY A 228 1.24 -5.11 4.14
CA GLY A 228 1.10 -4.57 5.49
C GLY A 228 -0.05 -5.20 6.27
N ASP A 229 -1.10 -5.64 5.59
CA ASP A 229 -2.25 -6.30 6.21
C ASP A 229 -1.95 -7.73 6.69
N CYS A 230 -0.82 -8.30 6.25
CA CYS A 230 -0.35 -9.62 6.68
C CYS A 230 0.62 -9.58 7.89
N LEU A 231 1.05 -8.37 8.33
CA LEU A 231 1.98 -8.18 9.44
C LEU A 231 1.27 -7.81 10.73
#